data_19a9fb250bf2645e9dbe7b6983f893a1
#
_entry.id   19a9fb250bf2645e9dbe7b6983f893a1
#
_cell.length_a   1.000
_cell.length_b   1.000
_cell.length_c   1.000
_cell.angle_alpha   90.00
_cell.angle_beta   90.00
_cell.angle_gamma   90.00
#
_symmetry.space_group_name_H-M   'P 1'
#
loop_
_entity.id
_entity.type
_entity.pdbx_description
1 polymer ?
#
loop_
_entity_poly.entity_id
_entity_poly.type
_entity_poly.pdbx_seq_one_letter_code
_entity_poly.pdbx_strand_id
1 'polypeptide(L)'
;MNTINNKFSFARLGAVLKCDLVEHRWSNIAAFFTLFVAFLVCQFTQMNELIEISHIHSSISPEQYMPSLAANCTAFFYGVLALTLMCAAADMCGVPLKTKGRGLNYLMMPATNMEKFVARAHVNTILLIVMAFAALLLADLVRMLFVPLFEVKEFYGFTLPRVLGEIGETFSSLYRTGSEEWNVIEGGIVTVIGNNPYKGCLTVSIFVIAILCVHSIFILGGCFWRKAAIVKILLVWFTAGLTIAWIVIKLEPIMTDSSKLSE
;
A
#
# COMPACT_ATOMS: atom_id res chain seq x y z
N MET A 1 -11.10 -27.20 -37.27
CA MET A 1 -10.21 -26.64 -36.25
C MET A 1 -10.58 -25.15 -36.09
N ASN A 2 -11.46 -24.82 -35.12
CA ASN A 2 -11.91 -23.44 -34.95
C ASN A 2 -10.71 -22.61 -34.50
N THR A 3 -10.31 -21.65 -35.29
CA THR A 3 -9.32 -20.64 -34.92
C THR A 3 -9.81 -19.94 -33.67
N ILE A 4 -9.20 -20.26 -32.52
CA ILE A 4 -9.46 -19.55 -31.25
C ILE A 4 -9.22 -18.08 -31.53
N ASN A 5 -10.31 -17.33 -31.51
CA ASN A 5 -10.27 -15.88 -31.73
C ASN A 5 -9.38 -15.27 -30.66
N ASN A 6 -8.12 -14.93 -31.00
CA ASN A 6 -7.11 -14.40 -30.08
C ASN A 6 -7.45 -12.98 -29.56
N LYS A 7 -8.65 -12.46 -29.87
CA LYS A 7 -9.12 -11.17 -29.40
C LYS A 7 -9.54 -11.29 -27.92
N PHE A 8 -9.19 -10.29 -27.15
CA PHE A 8 -9.60 -10.12 -25.76
C PHE A 8 -11.14 -10.15 -25.63
N SER A 9 -11.66 -10.87 -24.63
CA SER A 9 -13.10 -10.98 -24.38
C SER A 9 -13.41 -10.80 -22.89
N PHE A 10 -14.24 -9.81 -22.57
CA PHE A 10 -14.68 -9.56 -21.20
C PHE A 10 -15.47 -10.73 -20.60
N ALA A 11 -16.22 -11.46 -21.41
CA ALA A 11 -16.96 -12.64 -20.95
C ALA A 11 -16.00 -13.75 -20.49
N ARG A 12 -14.91 -14.01 -21.25
CA ARG A 12 -13.87 -14.96 -20.84
C ARG A 12 -13.10 -14.48 -19.62
N LEU A 13 -12.77 -13.17 -19.56
CA LEU A 13 -12.15 -12.57 -18.40
C LEU A 13 -12.99 -12.78 -17.13
N GLY A 14 -14.31 -12.53 -17.19
CA GLY A 14 -15.21 -12.75 -16.07
C GLY A 14 -15.29 -14.23 -15.64
N ALA A 15 -15.26 -15.16 -16.60
CA ALA A 15 -15.23 -16.59 -16.28
C ALA A 15 -13.93 -17.01 -15.59
N VAL A 16 -12.77 -16.49 -16.05
CA VAL A 16 -11.46 -16.73 -15.42
C VAL A 16 -11.43 -16.14 -14.02
N LEU A 17 -11.92 -14.90 -13.84
CA LEU A 17 -12.02 -14.22 -12.54
C LEU A 17 -12.84 -15.05 -11.54
N LYS A 18 -14.02 -15.51 -11.95
CA LYS A 18 -14.87 -16.37 -11.12
C LYS A 18 -14.18 -17.67 -10.73
N CYS A 19 -13.50 -18.31 -11.68
CA CYS A 19 -12.77 -19.54 -11.45
C CYS A 19 -11.64 -19.32 -10.41
N ASP A 20 -10.86 -18.25 -10.58
CA ASP A 20 -9.74 -17.91 -9.69
C ASP A 20 -10.23 -17.58 -8.26
N LEU A 21 -11.33 -16.86 -8.13
CA LEU A 21 -11.95 -16.56 -6.83
C LEU A 21 -12.43 -17.83 -6.10
N VAL A 22 -13.05 -18.75 -6.81
CA VAL A 22 -13.56 -20.01 -6.24
C VAL A 22 -12.40 -20.94 -5.85
N GLU A 23 -11.38 -21.04 -6.71
CA GLU A 23 -10.21 -21.89 -6.47
C GLU A 23 -9.41 -21.40 -5.25
N HIS A 24 -9.27 -20.08 -5.08
CA HIS A 24 -8.48 -19.47 -3.98
C HIS A 24 -9.32 -19.02 -2.78
N ARG A 25 -10.59 -19.41 -2.69
CA ARG A 25 -11.51 -18.96 -1.63
C ARG A 25 -10.94 -19.09 -0.22
N TRP A 26 -10.32 -20.21 0.12
CA TRP A 26 -9.75 -20.45 1.44
C TRP A 26 -8.53 -19.56 1.72
N SER A 27 -7.70 -19.31 0.70
CA SER A 27 -6.58 -18.39 0.80
C SER A 27 -7.06 -16.95 1.01
N ASN A 28 -8.10 -16.54 0.29
CA ASN A 28 -8.69 -15.21 0.42
C ASN A 28 -9.34 -15.01 1.80
N ILE A 29 -10.04 -16.03 2.30
CA ILE A 29 -10.61 -16.02 3.65
C ILE A 29 -9.50 -15.93 4.70
N ALA A 30 -8.43 -16.71 4.57
CA ALA A 30 -7.28 -16.65 5.47
C ALA A 30 -6.61 -15.28 5.45
N ALA A 31 -6.42 -14.68 4.25
CA ALA A 31 -5.88 -13.33 4.10
C ALA A 31 -6.77 -12.28 4.78
N PHE A 32 -8.09 -12.37 4.60
CA PHE A 32 -9.04 -11.49 5.27
C PHE A 32 -8.95 -11.57 6.79
N PHE A 33 -8.93 -12.80 7.35
CA PHE A 33 -8.79 -12.98 8.79
C PHE A 33 -7.44 -12.50 9.33
N THR A 34 -6.36 -12.68 8.57
CA THR A 34 -5.04 -12.14 8.95
C THR A 34 -5.06 -10.62 9.01
N LEU A 35 -5.62 -9.96 8.00
CA LEU A 35 -5.81 -8.51 7.99
C LEU A 35 -6.70 -8.03 9.14
N PHE A 36 -7.81 -8.73 9.37
CA PHE A 36 -8.74 -8.42 10.47
C PHE A 36 -8.03 -8.47 11.82
N VAL A 37 -7.31 -9.57 12.11
CA VAL A 37 -6.56 -9.71 13.37
C VAL A 37 -5.48 -8.64 13.50
N ALA A 38 -4.74 -8.32 12.43
CA ALA A 38 -3.73 -7.28 12.45
C ALA A 38 -4.33 -5.91 12.80
N PHE A 39 -5.45 -5.54 12.16
CA PHE A 39 -6.13 -4.28 12.47
C PHE A 39 -6.77 -4.29 13.86
N LEU A 40 -7.31 -5.41 14.27
CA LEU A 40 -7.87 -5.56 15.63
C LEU A 40 -6.80 -5.31 16.70
N VAL A 41 -5.63 -5.94 16.56
CA VAL A 41 -4.50 -5.73 17.48
C VAL A 41 -4.09 -4.27 17.50
N CYS A 42 -3.96 -3.63 16.33
CA CYS A 42 -3.64 -2.20 16.24
C CYS A 42 -4.67 -1.33 16.99
N GLN A 43 -5.96 -1.59 16.78
CA GLN A 43 -7.05 -0.86 17.43
C GLN A 43 -7.03 -1.01 18.95
N PHE A 44 -6.78 -2.21 19.45
CA PHE A 44 -6.69 -2.46 20.91
C PHE A 44 -5.43 -1.84 21.51
N THR A 45 -4.29 -1.88 20.82
CA THR A 45 -3.06 -1.21 21.28
C THR A 45 -3.30 0.29 21.45
N GLN A 46 -3.95 0.92 20.50
CA GLN A 46 -4.26 2.35 20.57
C GLN A 46 -5.30 2.69 21.64
N MET A 47 -6.25 1.79 21.87
CA MET A 47 -7.18 1.97 22.98
C MET A 47 -6.45 1.90 24.33
N ASN A 48 -5.48 1.00 24.49
CA ASN A 48 -4.66 0.92 25.71
C ASN A 48 -3.81 2.19 25.88
N GLU A 49 -3.21 2.73 24.82
CA GLU A 49 -2.50 4.02 24.86
C GLU A 49 -3.41 5.16 25.34
N LEU A 50 -4.66 5.21 24.85
CA LEU A 50 -5.65 6.19 25.31
C LEU A 50 -5.96 6.08 26.81
N ILE A 51 -6.14 4.86 27.30
CA ILE A 51 -6.42 4.59 28.72
C ILE A 51 -5.24 5.05 29.56
N GLU A 52 -4.02 4.70 29.18
CA GLU A 52 -2.80 5.10 29.87
C GLU A 52 -2.63 6.62 29.91
N ILE A 53 -2.82 7.30 28.78
CA ILE A 53 -2.75 8.75 28.69
C ILE A 53 -3.83 9.41 29.56
N SER A 54 -5.05 8.90 29.58
CA SER A 54 -6.14 9.45 30.40
C SER A 54 -5.88 9.34 31.91
N HIS A 55 -5.14 8.31 32.33
CA HIS A 55 -4.74 8.13 33.72
C HIS A 55 -3.56 9.01 34.14
N ILE A 56 -2.58 9.20 33.28
CA ILE A 56 -1.34 9.93 33.58
C ILE A 56 -1.54 11.45 33.44
N HIS A 57 -2.32 11.89 32.48
CA HIS A 57 -2.48 13.29 32.11
C HIS A 57 -3.93 13.76 32.20
N SER A 58 -4.49 13.76 33.39
CA SER A 58 -5.86 14.27 33.62
C SER A 58 -6.08 15.73 33.21
N SER A 59 -5.00 16.49 32.92
CA SER A 59 -5.02 17.89 32.54
C SER A 59 -4.93 18.18 31.05
N ILE A 60 -4.65 17.16 30.20
CA ILE A 60 -4.50 17.35 28.75
C ILE A 60 -5.81 16.98 28.08
N SER A 61 -6.31 17.87 27.20
CA SER A 61 -7.57 17.62 26.49
C SER A 61 -7.40 16.52 25.43
N PRO A 62 -8.40 15.65 25.24
CA PRO A 62 -8.40 14.60 24.23
C PRO A 62 -8.17 15.09 22.81
N GLU A 63 -8.61 16.30 22.51
CA GLU A 63 -8.44 16.93 21.20
C GLU A 63 -6.97 17.02 20.76
N GLN A 64 -6.04 16.99 21.70
CA GLN A 64 -4.60 17.06 21.41
C GLN A 64 -3.99 15.71 21.00
N TYR A 65 -4.55 14.56 21.45
CA TYR A 65 -3.99 13.23 21.13
C TYR A 65 -4.69 12.54 19.96
N MET A 66 -5.96 12.86 19.75
CA MET A 66 -6.74 12.22 18.70
C MET A 66 -6.10 12.27 17.31
N PRO A 67 -5.46 13.40 16.89
CA PRO A 67 -4.76 13.44 15.62
C PRO A 67 -3.59 12.46 15.53
N SER A 68 -2.80 12.33 16.59
CA SER A 68 -1.63 11.43 16.60
C SER A 68 -2.03 9.96 16.56
N LEU A 69 -3.09 9.57 17.27
CA LEU A 69 -3.63 8.21 17.23
C LEU A 69 -4.21 7.88 15.87
N ALA A 70 -4.93 8.81 15.25
CA ALA A 70 -5.45 8.63 13.89
C ALA A 70 -4.31 8.49 12.87
N ALA A 71 -3.25 9.29 12.99
CA ALA A 71 -2.07 9.19 12.14
C ALA A 71 -1.35 7.84 12.31
N ASN A 72 -1.22 7.34 13.55
CA ASN A 72 -0.64 6.01 13.82
C ASN A 72 -1.46 4.89 13.20
N CYS A 73 -2.80 4.93 13.33
CA CYS A 73 -3.69 3.98 12.67
C CYS A 73 -3.53 3.99 11.16
N THR A 74 -3.47 5.17 10.58
CA THR A 74 -3.35 5.35 9.13
C THR A 74 -2.00 4.86 8.63
N ALA A 75 -0.91 5.18 9.33
CA ALA A 75 0.43 4.68 9.02
C ALA A 75 0.48 3.13 9.08
N PHE A 76 -0.12 2.54 10.12
CA PHE A 76 -0.22 1.08 10.24
C PHE A 76 -1.04 0.47 9.10
N PHE A 77 -2.19 1.08 8.76
CA PHE A 77 -3.01 0.66 7.62
C PHE A 77 -2.22 0.66 6.32
N TYR A 78 -1.50 1.74 6.02
CA TYR A 78 -0.65 1.82 4.83
C TYR A 78 0.46 0.76 4.84
N GLY A 79 1.13 0.56 5.98
CA GLY A 79 2.19 -0.44 6.11
C GLY A 79 1.69 -1.85 5.85
N VAL A 80 0.58 -2.23 6.48
CA VAL A 80 -0.04 -3.55 6.30
C VAL A 80 -0.57 -3.74 4.88
N LEU A 81 -1.24 -2.72 4.31
CA LEU A 81 -1.75 -2.77 2.94
C LEU A 81 -0.60 -2.90 1.94
N ALA A 82 0.46 -2.09 2.07
CA ALA A 82 1.63 -2.16 1.20
C ALA A 82 2.29 -3.54 1.27
N LEU A 83 2.53 -4.06 2.48
CA LEU A 83 3.14 -5.38 2.67
C LEU A 83 2.29 -6.49 2.05
N THR A 84 0.99 -6.48 2.28
CA THR A 84 0.08 -7.51 1.71
C THR A 84 -0.03 -7.41 0.19
N LEU A 85 -0.05 -6.22 -0.38
CA LEU A 85 -0.01 -6.01 -1.84
C LEU A 85 1.31 -6.50 -2.45
N MET A 86 2.45 -6.24 -1.80
CA MET A 86 3.75 -6.75 -2.25
C MET A 86 3.81 -8.28 -2.19
N CYS A 87 3.29 -8.88 -1.10
CA CYS A 87 3.21 -10.34 -0.97
C CYS A 87 2.32 -10.96 -2.05
N ALA A 88 1.14 -10.39 -2.27
CA ALA A 88 0.21 -10.85 -3.30
C ALA A 88 0.79 -10.71 -4.72
N ALA A 89 1.49 -9.61 -5.00
CA ALA A 89 2.19 -9.39 -6.27
C ALA A 89 3.27 -10.45 -6.51
N ALA A 90 4.10 -10.73 -5.50
CA ALA A 90 5.16 -11.73 -5.60
C ALA A 90 4.62 -13.17 -5.78
N ASP A 91 3.45 -13.49 -5.21
CA ASP A 91 2.81 -14.82 -5.37
C ASP A 91 2.00 -14.95 -6.67
N MET A 92 1.72 -13.85 -7.35
CA MET A 92 0.83 -13.81 -8.51
C MET A 92 1.23 -14.78 -9.63
N CYS A 93 2.52 -14.90 -9.94
CA CYS A 93 3.04 -15.79 -10.97
C CYS A 93 3.40 -17.18 -10.43
N GLY A 94 3.70 -17.29 -9.13
CA GLY A 94 4.21 -18.53 -8.53
C GLY A 94 3.13 -19.56 -8.18
N VAL A 95 1.97 -19.12 -7.75
CA VAL A 95 0.90 -19.99 -7.23
C VAL A 95 0.38 -21.03 -8.25
N PRO A 96 0.12 -20.69 -9.53
CA PRO A 96 -0.36 -21.68 -10.49
C PRO A 96 0.65 -22.78 -10.81
N LEU A 97 1.94 -22.47 -10.63
CA LEU A 97 3.04 -23.38 -11.00
C LEU A 97 3.55 -24.22 -9.83
N LYS A 98 3.05 -23.98 -8.60
CA LYS A 98 3.49 -24.69 -7.38
C LYS A 98 3.08 -26.18 -7.39
N THR A 99 1.96 -26.54 -8.02
CA THR A 99 1.50 -27.94 -8.11
C THR A 99 1.24 -28.31 -9.57
N LYS A 100 1.70 -29.51 -9.98
CA LYS A 100 1.55 -29.99 -11.38
C LYS A 100 0.09 -29.98 -11.87
N GLY A 101 -0.87 -30.37 -11.03
CA GLY A 101 -2.29 -30.39 -11.39
C GLY A 101 -2.89 -28.99 -11.61
N ARG A 102 -2.58 -28.04 -10.73
CA ARG A 102 -3.06 -26.65 -10.89
C ARG A 102 -2.46 -25.97 -12.10
N GLY A 103 -1.16 -26.19 -12.36
CA GLY A 103 -0.52 -25.66 -13.55
C GLY A 103 -1.17 -26.16 -14.85
N LEU A 104 -1.53 -27.44 -14.89
CA LEU A 104 -2.20 -28.03 -16.05
C LEU A 104 -3.60 -27.41 -16.25
N ASN A 105 -4.41 -27.33 -15.20
CA ASN A 105 -5.73 -26.71 -15.26
C ASN A 105 -5.66 -25.25 -15.72
N TYR A 106 -4.69 -24.49 -15.19
CA TYR A 106 -4.49 -23.10 -15.59
C TYR A 106 -4.09 -22.96 -17.08
N LEU A 107 -3.22 -23.83 -17.57
CA LEU A 107 -2.82 -23.82 -18.98
C LEU A 107 -3.97 -24.25 -19.91
N MET A 108 -4.82 -25.19 -19.47
CA MET A 108 -5.96 -25.69 -20.26
C MET A 108 -7.17 -24.75 -20.27
N MET A 109 -7.20 -23.68 -19.45
CA MET A 109 -8.28 -22.70 -19.50
C MET A 109 -8.37 -22.05 -20.89
N PRO A 110 -9.56 -21.99 -21.50
CA PRO A 110 -9.77 -21.41 -22.85
C PRO A 110 -9.77 -19.88 -22.82
N ALA A 111 -8.70 -19.30 -22.30
CA ALA A 111 -8.50 -17.85 -22.19
C ALA A 111 -7.08 -17.48 -22.65
N THR A 112 -6.92 -16.26 -23.14
CA THR A 112 -5.59 -15.77 -23.55
C THR A 112 -4.71 -15.52 -22.31
N ASN A 113 -3.39 -15.51 -22.50
CA ASN A 113 -2.46 -15.23 -21.40
C ASN A 113 -2.69 -13.84 -20.79
N MET A 114 -3.09 -12.85 -21.62
CA MET A 114 -3.45 -11.52 -21.14
C MET A 114 -4.71 -11.54 -20.27
N GLU A 115 -5.76 -12.25 -20.67
CA GLU A 115 -6.98 -12.39 -19.87
C GLU A 115 -6.69 -13.05 -18.51
N LYS A 116 -5.87 -14.09 -18.50
CA LYS A 116 -5.44 -14.77 -17.27
C LYS A 116 -4.61 -13.86 -16.35
N PHE A 117 -3.68 -13.10 -16.95
CA PHE A 117 -2.85 -12.15 -16.20
C PHE A 117 -3.70 -11.01 -15.60
N VAL A 118 -4.56 -10.37 -16.41
CA VAL A 118 -5.42 -9.28 -15.98
C VAL A 118 -6.40 -9.76 -14.90
N ALA A 119 -7.04 -10.92 -15.05
CA ALA A 119 -7.92 -11.49 -14.03
C ALA A 119 -7.20 -11.62 -12.69
N ARG A 120 -6.00 -12.16 -12.71
CA ARG A 120 -5.20 -12.39 -11.50
C ARG A 120 -4.70 -11.11 -10.87
N ALA A 121 -4.26 -10.14 -11.69
CA ALA A 121 -3.89 -8.82 -11.21
C ALA A 121 -5.06 -8.12 -10.49
N HIS A 122 -6.28 -8.23 -11.04
CA HIS A 122 -7.49 -7.70 -10.42
C HIS A 122 -7.79 -8.36 -9.07
N VAL A 123 -7.75 -9.70 -8.99
CA VAL A 123 -7.99 -10.41 -7.73
C VAL A 123 -6.95 -10.02 -6.67
N ASN A 124 -5.68 -10.07 -7.03
CA ASN A 124 -4.61 -9.83 -6.06
C ASN A 124 -4.46 -8.35 -5.66
N THR A 125 -4.98 -7.40 -6.42
CA THR A 125 -4.87 -5.98 -6.10
C THR A 125 -6.21 -5.42 -5.61
N ILE A 126 -7.24 -5.43 -6.45
CA ILE A 126 -8.51 -4.76 -6.13
C ILE A 126 -9.25 -5.50 -5.00
N LEU A 127 -9.35 -6.84 -5.10
CA LEU A 127 -10.03 -7.62 -4.07
C LEU A 127 -9.33 -7.48 -2.72
N LEU A 128 -8.00 -7.46 -2.70
CA LEU A 128 -7.22 -7.34 -1.47
C LEU A 128 -7.39 -5.95 -0.83
N ILE A 129 -7.44 -4.88 -1.63
CA ILE A 129 -7.76 -3.53 -1.13
C ILE A 129 -9.16 -3.51 -0.50
N VAL A 130 -10.16 -4.07 -1.19
CA VAL A 130 -11.52 -4.14 -0.66
C VAL A 130 -11.58 -4.96 0.64
N MET A 131 -10.87 -6.10 0.68
CA MET A 131 -10.77 -6.92 1.89
C MET A 131 -10.08 -6.17 3.04
N ALA A 132 -9.06 -5.35 2.77
CA ALA A 132 -8.39 -4.57 3.81
C ALA A 132 -9.32 -3.51 4.42
N PHE A 133 -10.08 -2.79 3.61
CA PHE A 133 -11.09 -1.85 4.11
C PHE A 133 -12.22 -2.54 4.87
N ALA A 134 -12.70 -3.69 4.38
CA ALA A 134 -13.71 -4.47 5.08
C ALA A 134 -13.20 -5.03 6.42
N ALA A 135 -11.95 -5.48 6.46
CA ALA A 135 -11.30 -5.96 7.68
C ALA A 135 -11.10 -4.84 8.70
N LEU A 136 -10.71 -3.63 8.25
CA LEU A 136 -10.60 -2.45 9.10
C LEU A 136 -11.97 -2.06 9.68
N LEU A 137 -13.01 -2.03 8.86
CA LEU A 137 -14.37 -1.73 9.29
C LEU A 137 -14.86 -2.75 10.35
N LEU A 138 -14.61 -4.04 10.12
CA LEU A 138 -14.99 -5.08 11.06
C LEU A 138 -14.20 -4.96 12.39
N ALA A 139 -12.91 -4.62 12.32
CA ALA A 139 -12.10 -4.37 13.51
C ALA A 139 -12.62 -3.16 14.30
N ASP A 140 -13.02 -2.08 13.61
CA ASP A 140 -13.66 -0.92 14.22
C ASP A 140 -14.98 -1.31 14.94
N LEU A 141 -15.82 -2.12 14.30
CA LEU A 141 -17.07 -2.58 14.91
C LEU A 141 -16.82 -3.41 16.18
N VAL A 142 -15.84 -4.31 16.14
CA VAL A 142 -15.47 -5.12 17.33
C VAL A 142 -14.96 -4.20 18.44
N ARG A 143 -14.05 -3.27 18.13
CA ARG A 143 -13.57 -2.28 19.10
C ARG A 143 -14.71 -1.50 19.75
N MET A 144 -15.68 -1.04 18.96
CA MET A 144 -16.86 -0.32 19.45
C MET A 144 -17.67 -1.10 20.48
N LEU A 145 -17.76 -2.43 20.32
CA LEU A 145 -18.44 -3.29 21.27
C LEU A 145 -17.71 -3.39 22.62
N PHE A 146 -16.38 -3.24 22.60
CA PHE A 146 -15.55 -3.33 23.80
C PHE A 146 -15.33 -2.00 24.51
N VAL A 147 -15.48 -0.86 23.85
CA VAL A 147 -15.31 0.48 24.44
C VAL A 147 -16.08 0.66 25.77
N PRO A 148 -17.36 0.25 25.91
CA PRO A 148 -18.09 0.41 27.15
C PRO A 148 -17.52 -0.39 28.32
N LEU A 149 -16.78 -1.48 28.05
CA LEU A 149 -16.18 -2.36 29.06
C LEU A 149 -14.92 -1.77 29.69
N PHE A 150 -14.28 -0.83 29.02
CA PHE A 150 -13.00 -0.26 29.43
C PHE A 150 -13.14 1.13 30.08
N GLU A 151 -14.36 1.59 30.36
CA GLU A 151 -14.65 2.89 31.01
C GLU A 151 -13.94 4.08 30.34
N VAL A 152 -13.64 3.99 29.04
CA VAL A 152 -13.02 5.08 28.29
C VAL A 152 -14.03 6.21 28.21
N LYS A 153 -13.76 7.31 28.93
CA LYS A 153 -14.65 8.48 29.00
C LYS A 153 -14.83 9.16 27.65
N GLU A 154 -13.90 8.94 26.75
CA GLU A 154 -13.83 9.61 25.46
C GLU A 154 -13.83 8.63 24.32
N PHE A 155 -14.93 8.67 23.61
CA PHE A 155 -15.19 7.86 22.44
C PHE A 155 -14.62 8.57 21.19
N TYR A 156 -13.62 7.97 20.56
CA TYR A 156 -13.15 8.51 19.30
C TYR A 156 -13.72 7.69 18.11
N GLY A 157 -14.94 7.86 17.76
CA GLY A 157 -15.62 7.39 16.55
C GLY A 157 -14.98 6.28 15.71
N PHE A 158 -15.45 6.08 14.51
CA PHE A 158 -14.87 5.12 13.56
C PHE A 158 -13.52 5.58 13.04
N THR A 159 -12.55 4.65 12.96
CA THR A 159 -11.22 4.91 12.37
C THR A 159 -11.28 4.99 10.85
N LEU A 160 -12.17 4.21 10.21
CA LEU A 160 -12.28 4.16 8.76
C LEU A 160 -12.50 5.51 8.08
N PRO A 161 -13.45 6.38 8.52
CA PRO A 161 -13.59 7.71 7.92
C PRO A 161 -12.35 8.58 8.05
N ARG A 162 -11.60 8.44 9.15
CA ARG A 162 -10.35 9.18 9.37
C ARG A 162 -9.26 8.70 8.43
N VAL A 163 -9.09 7.38 8.27
CA VAL A 163 -8.15 6.80 7.29
C VAL A 163 -8.48 7.28 5.88
N LEU A 164 -9.76 7.31 5.50
CA LEU A 164 -10.17 7.85 4.20
C LEU A 164 -9.89 9.35 4.07
N GLY A 165 -10.10 10.13 5.13
CA GLY A 165 -9.74 11.55 5.20
C GLY A 165 -8.26 11.77 5.00
N GLU A 166 -7.41 11.06 5.74
CA GLU A 166 -5.95 11.11 5.64
C GLU A 166 -5.44 10.71 4.25
N ILE A 167 -6.08 9.71 3.61
CA ILE A 167 -5.78 9.36 2.21
C ILE A 167 -6.06 10.58 1.30
N GLY A 168 -7.24 11.20 1.46
CA GLY A 168 -7.61 12.39 0.71
C GLY A 168 -6.66 13.56 0.95
N GLU A 169 -6.29 13.82 2.20
CA GLU A 169 -5.34 14.85 2.57
C GLU A 169 -3.94 14.58 2.02
N THR A 170 -3.48 13.33 2.02
CA THR A 170 -2.21 12.94 1.43
C THR A 170 -2.15 13.30 -0.05
N PHE A 171 -3.17 12.94 -0.82
CA PHE A 171 -3.25 13.30 -2.25
C PHE A 171 -3.38 14.81 -2.46
N SER A 172 -4.17 15.49 -1.63
CA SER A 172 -4.36 16.94 -1.68
C SER A 172 -3.05 17.69 -1.34
N SER A 173 -2.34 17.26 -0.31
CA SER A 173 -1.05 17.85 0.07
C SER A 173 0.02 17.63 -1.00
N LEU A 174 0.07 16.40 -1.57
CA LEU A 174 0.97 16.07 -2.66
C LEU A 174 0.72 16.94 -3.90
N TYR A 175 -0.56 17.13 -4.25
CA TYR A 175 -0.96 18.04 -5.33
C TYR A 175 -0.55 19.48 -5.04
N ARG A 176 -0.84 19.99 -3.84
CA ARG A 176 -0.52 21.36 -3.42
C ARG A 176 0.98 21.60 -3.43
N THR A 177 1.76 20.73 -2.79
CA THR A 177 3.23 20.82 -2.75
C THR A 177 3.83 20.78 -4.17
N GLY A 178 3.28 19.92 -5.05
CA GLY A 178 3.72 19.85 -6.44
C GLY A 178 3.31 21.06 -7.27
N SER A 179 2.23 21.76 -6.91
CA SER A 179 1.73 22.92 -7.65
C SER A 179 2.39 24.24 -7.22
N GLU A 180 2.95 24.31 -6.01
CA GLU A 180 3.58 25.52 -5.48
C GLU A 180 4.88 25.83 -6.23
N GLU A 181 5.04 27.10 -6.67
CA GLU A 181 6.26 27.64 -7.23
C GLU A 181 7.00 28.45 -6.17
N TRP A 182 8.17 27.94 -5.77
CA TRP A 182 9.01 28.52 -4.73
C TRP A 182 10.10 29.39 -5.34
N ASN A 183 10.31 30.59 -4.80
CA ASN A 183 11.48 31.42 -5.11
C ASN A 183 12.34 31.60 -3.86
N VAL A 184 13.62 31.39 -4.02
CA VAL A 184 14.60 31.66 -2.97
C VAL A 184 15.04 33.13 -3.13
N ILE A 185 14.63 33.98 -2.19
CA ILE A 185 15.08 35.38 -2.16
C ILE A 185 16.43 35.43 -1.43
N GLU A 186 17.31 36.34 -1.83
CA GLU A 186 18.57 36.64 -1.14
C GLU A 186 18.28 36.85 0.36
N GLY A 187 18.88 36.03 1.23
CA GLY A 187 18.62 36.00 2.67
C GLY A 187 17.94 34.74 3.17
N GLY A 188 17.69 33.73 2.30
CA GLY A 188 17.17 32.41 2.69
C GLY A 188 15.65 32.37 2.95
N ILE A 189 14.92 33.44 2.65
CA ILE A 189 13.46 33.47 2.76
C ILE A 189 12.89 32.81 1.50
N VAL A 190 12.11 31.75 1.71
CA VAL A 190 11.41 31.04 0.63
C VAL A 190 9.98 31.55 0.59
N THR A 191 9.57 32.12 -0.55
CA THR A 191 8.19 32.60 -0.76
C THR A 191 7.50 31.82 -1.86
N VAL A 192 6.21 31.51 -1.66
CA VAL A 192 5.37 30.92 -2.72
C VAL A 192 4.93 32.02 -3.67
N ILE A 193 5.34 31.92 -4.94
CA ILE A 193 5.07 32.98 -5.95
C ILE A 193 3.84 32.65 -6.77
N GLY A 194 3.55 31.37 -6.99
CA GLY A 194 2.47 30.97 -7.87
C GLY A 194 1.99 29.55 -7.62
N ASN A 195 0.85 29.23 -8.23
CA ASN A 195 0.27 27.91 -8.22
C ASN A 195 0.11 27.41 -9.66
N ASN A 196 0.83 26.35 -10.02
CA ASN A 196 0.78 25.74 -11.34
C ASN A 196 0.06 24.39 -11.27
N PRO A 197 -1.23 24.30 -11.67
CA PRO A 197 -2.02 23.09 -11.57
C PRO A 197 -1.45 21.91 -12.40
N TYR A 198 -0.73 22.18 -13.49
CA TYR A 198 -0.10 21.12 -14.28
C TYR A 198 1.02 20.41 -13.50
N LYS A 199 1.81 21.18 -12.75
CA LYS A 199 2.88 20.61 -11.90
C LYS A 199 2.27 19.75 -10.78
N GLY A 200 1.17 20.18 -10.15
CA GLY A 200 0.45 19.43 -9.16
C GLY A 200 -0.06 18.08 -9.71
N CYS A 201 -0.75 18.10 -10.86
CA CYS A 201 -1.20 16.88 -11.54
C CYS A 201 -0.03 15.97 -11.92
N LEU A 202 1.08 16.53 -12.39
CA LEU A 202 2.28 15.77 -12.74
C LEU A 202 2.88 15.08 -11.52
N THR A 203 2.98 15.76 -10.38
CA THR A 203 3.51 15.21 -9.12
C THR A 203 2.67 14.03 -8.63
N VAL A 204 1.33 14.16 -8.62
CA VAL A 204 0.43 13.06 -8.27
C VAL A 204 0.58 11.89 -9.26
N SER A 205 0.69 12.19 -10.55
CA SER A 205 0.87 11.14 -11.58
C SER A 205 2.18 10.39 -11.40
N ILE A 206 3.29 11.09 -11.14
CA ILE A 206 4.60 10.49 -10.86
C ILE A 206 4.53 9.59 -9.63
N PHE A 207 3.86 10.03 -8.57
CA PHE A 207 3.68 9.24 -7.35
C PHE A 207 2.90 7.94 -7.61
N VAL A 208 1.79 8.02 -8.35
CA VAL A 208 1.00 6.83 -8.74
C VAL A 208 1.83 5.88 -9.60
N ILE A 209 2.57 6.42 -10.59
CA ILE A 209 3.46 5.63 -11.46
C ILE A 209 4.55 4.95 -10.63
N ALA A 210 5.14 5.65 -9.65
CA ALA A 210 6.16 5.06 -8.77
C ALA A 210 5.60 3.87 -7.97
N ILE A 211 4.39 3.98 -7.41
CA ILE A 211 3.72 2.86 -6.72
C ILE A 211 3.51 1.69 -7.67
N LEU A 212 3.02 1.95 -8.88
CA LEU A 212 2.80 0.90 -9.90
C LEU A 212 4.11 0.25 -10.34
N CYS A 213 5.20 1.02 -10.47
CA CYS A 213 6.53 0.49 -10.76
C CYS A 213 7.02 -0.45 -9.66
N VAL A 214 6.91 -0.05 -8.39
CA VAL A 214 7.27 -0.90 -7.25
C VAL A 214 6.45 -2.20 -7.27
N HIS A 215 5.13 -2.09 -7.43
CA HIS A 215 4.25 -3.25 -7.53
C HIS A 215 4.64 -4.19 -8.68
N SER A 216 4.96 -3.64 -9.86
CA SER A 216 5.40 -4.40 -11.04
C SER A 216 6.72 -5.15 -10.82
N ILE A 217 7.65 -4.57 -10.04
CA ILE A 217 8.91 -5.24 -9.69
C ILE A 217 8.65 -6.47 -8.82
N PHE A 218 7.70 -6.41 -7.88
CA PHE A 218 7.31 -7.58 -7.08
C PHE A 218 6.66 -8.67 -7.93
N ILE A 219 5.81 -8.31 -8.91
CA ILE A 219 5.25 -9.26 -9.88
C ILE A 219 6.37 -9.92 -10.68
N LEU A 220 7.29 -9.13 -11.23
CA LEU A 220 8.42 -9.63 -12.02
C LEU A 220 9.31 -10.56 -11.20
N GLY A 221 9.64 -10.18 -9.97
CA GLY A 221 10.41 -11.00 -9.05
C GLY A 221 9.71 -12.32 -8.71
N GLY A 222 8.37 -12.32 -8.57
CA GLY A 222 7.57 -13.53 -8.40
C GLY A 222 7.62 -14.48 -9.61
N CYS A 223 7.74 -13.94 -10.82
CA CYS A 223 7.94 -14.73 -12.04
C CYS A 223 9.34 -15.37 -12.06
N PHE A 224 10.36 -14.65 -11.61
CA PHE A 224 11.75 -15.11 -11.65
C PHE A 224 12.04 -16.15 -10.56
N TRP A 225 11.57 -15.90 -9.33
CA TRP A 225 11.88 -16.72 -8.16
C TRP A 225 10.66 -17.48 -7.66
N ARG A 226 10.56 -18.74 -8.03
CA ARG A 226 9.44 -19.63 -7.64
C ARG A 226 9.38 -19.92 -6.13
N LYS A 227 10.52 -19.85 -5.43
CA LYS A 227 10.60 -20.09 -3.97
C LYS A 227 11.18 -18.86 -3.27
N ALA A 228 10.55 -18.45 -2.17
CA ALA A 228 10.96 -17.32 -1.34
C ALA A 228 11.15 -16.01 -2.16
N ALA A 229 10.28 -15.75 -3.13
CA ALA A 229 10.37 -14.60 -4.03
C ALA A 229 10.47 -13.28 -3.24
N ILE A 230 9.60 -13.10 -2.25
CA ILE A 230 9.55 -11.88 -1.41
C ILE A 230 10.89 -11.60 -0.74
N VAL A 231 11.46 -12.61 -0.07
CA VAL A 231 12.74 -12.46 0.65
C VAL A 231 13.87 -12.08 -0.31
N LYS A 232 13.90 -12.70 -1.48
CA LYS A 232 14.93 -12.41 -2.50
C LYS A 232 14.76 -11.02 -3.10
N ILE A 233 13.53 -10.60 -3.37
CA ILE A 233 13.24 -9.25 -3.88
C ILE A 233 13.66 -8.21 -2.83
N LEU A 234 13.29 -8.39 -1.56
CA LEU A 234 13.68 -7.49 -0.47
C LEU A 234 15.19 -7.43 -0.30
N LEU A 235 15.89 -8.56 -0.43
CA LEU A 235 17.35 -8.62 -0.34
C LEU A 235 18.00 -7.85 -1.51
N VAL A 236 17.48 -7.99 -2.73
CA VAL A 236 17.96 -7.21 -3.90
C VAL A 236 17.72 -5.72 -3.69
N TRP A 237 16.53 -5.33 -3.19
CA TRP A 237 16.25 -3.93 -2.88
C TRP A 237 17.16 -3.37 -1.78
N PHE A 238 17.39 -4.14 -0.73
CA PHE A 238 18.27 -3.74 0.36
C PHE A 238 19.72 -3.55 -0.13
N THR A 239 20.24 -4.50 -0.92
CA THR A 239 21.60 -4.38 -1.49
C THR A 239 21.71 -3.22 -2.47
N ALA A 240 20.70 -3.01 -3.33
CA ALA A 240 20.66 -1.86 -4.24
C ALA A 240 20.63 -0.54 -3.47
N GLY A 241 19.81 -0.44 -2.42
CA GLY A 241 19.74 0.74 -1.55
C GLY A 241 21.07 1.05 -0.87
N LEU A 242 21.73 0.04 -0.30
CA LEU A 242 23.07 0.21 0.28
C LEU A 242 24.10 0.66 -0.75
N THR A 243 24.04 0.11 -1.97
CA THR A 243 24.98 0.48 -3.05
C THR A 243 24.76 1.94 -3.47
N ILE A 244 23.50 2.38 -3.63
CA ILE A 244 23.17 3.76 -3.96
C ILE A 244 23.62 4.71 -2.84
N ALA A 245 23.31 4.38 -1.57
CA ALA A 245 23.75 5.17 -0.42
C ALA A 245 25.27 5.32 -0.38
N TRP A 246 26.00 4.22 -0.62
CA TRP A 246 27.47 4.25 -0.68
C TRP A 246 27.99 5.14 -1.81
N ILE A 247 27.36 5.08 -3.01
CA ILE A 247 27.71 5.92 -4.15
C ILE A 247 27.47 7.40 -3.82
N VAL A 248 26.32 7.73 -3.22
CA VAL A 248 25.97 9.12 -2.85
C VAL A 248 26.99 9.67 -1.87
N ILE A 249 27.34 8.92 -0.80
CA ILE A 249 28.35 9.33 0.19
C ILE A 249 29.71 9.54 -0.46
N LYS A 250 30.07 8.75 -1.49
CA LYS A 250 31.36 8.92 -2.20
C LYS A 250 31.36 10.10 -3.18
N LEU A 251 30.20 10.46 -3.72
CA LEU A 251 30.08 11.59 -4.69
C LEU A 251 29.92 12.94 -3.99
N GLU A 252 29.38 12.98 -2.77
CA GLU A 252 29.15 14.22 -2.01
C GLU A 252 30.40 15.10 -1.89
N PRO A 253 31.60 14.60 -1.49
CA PRO A 253 32.82 15.41 -1.42
C PRO A 253 33.29 15.94 -2.78
N ILE A 254 33.03 15.20 -3.86
CA ILE A 254 33.42 15.61 -5.24
C ILE A 254 32.54 16.78 -5.71
N MET A 255 31.24 16.76 -5.35
CA MET A 255 30.30 17.82 -5.72
C MET A 255 30.53 19.10 -4.92
N THR A 256 30.90 18.99 -3.64
CA THR A 256 31.26 20.13 -2.79
C THR A 256 32.57 20.80 -3.19
N ASP A 257 33.56 20.05 -3.67
CA ASP A 257 34.82 20.62 -4.16
C ASP A 257 34.67 21.33 -5.52
N SER A 258 33.79 20.83 -6.39
CA SER A 258 33.53 21.48 -7.68
C SER A 258 32.82 22.84 -7.56
N SER A 259 32.02 23.05 -6.50
CA SER A 259 31.38 24.34 -6.22
C SER A 259 32.36 25.41 -5.74
N LYS A 260 33.49 25.01 -5.10
CA LYS A 260 34.57 25.94 -4.67
C LYS A 260 35.51 26.36 -5.79
N LEU A 261 35.51 25.68 -6.94
CA LEU A 261 36.34 26.00 -8.09
C LEU A 261 35.64 26.98 -9.05
N SER A 262 34.36 27.30 -8.80
CA SER A 262 33.56 28.25 -9.61
C SER A 262 33.42 29.64 -8.99
N GLU A 263 33.98 29.87 -7.80
CA GLU A 263 34.18 31.19 -7.16
C GLU A 263 35.58 31.74 -7.47
#